data_795bc87ef66f3319f47f596061434eae
#
_entry.id   795bc87ef66f3319f47f596061434eae
#
_cell.length_a   1.000
_cell.length_b   1.000
_cell.length_c   1.000
_cell.angle_alpha   90.00
_cell.angle_beta   90.00
_cell.angle_gamma   90.00
#
_symmetry.space_group_name_H-M   'P 1'
#
loop_
_entity.id
_entity.type
_entity.pdbx_description
1 polymer ?
#
loop_
_entity_poly.entity_id
_entity_poly.type
_entity_poly.pdbx_seq_one_letter_code
_entity_poly.pdbx_strand_id
1 'polypeptide(L)'
;MCIRDRFDGPEGQEMVTINSSPFLVNSADAMKTAITSGMGVGVLPVYAAIEGLRNGTLVRVMPNYRSQELNLYAIYPSRQYLDAKIKTWVEYLRGSLPEILAAHQAELTAYELSGSLAGARAAN
;
A
#
# COMPACT_ATOMS: atom_id res chain seq x y z
N MET A 1 -22.05 -5.87 -2.26
CA MET A 1 -20.95 -5.86 -3.25
C MET A 1 -19.88 -6.80 -2.72
N CYS A 2 -19.49 -7.79 -3.50
CA CYS A 2 -18.49 -8.77 -3.10
C CYS A 2 -17.11 -8.25 -3.53
N ILE A 3 -16.18 -8.12 -2.60
CA ILE A 3 -14.81 -7.73 -2.88
C ILE A 3 -14.00 -9.01 -3.04
N ARG A 4 -13.30 -9.13 -4.15
CA ARG A 4 -12.34 -10.19 -4.40
C ARG A 4 -10.95 -9.59 -4.42
N ASP A 5 -10.18 -9.89 -3.41
CA ASP A 5 -8.79 -9.45 -3.32
C ASP A 5 -7.86 -10.64 -3.52
N ARG A 6 -6.80 -10.41 -4.29
CA ARG A 6 -5.74 -11.39 -4.51
C ARG A 6 -4.56 -11.03 -3.64
N PHE A 7 -4.07 -12.04 -2.92
CA PHE A 7 -2.89 -11.94 -2.09
C PHE A 7 -1.83 -12.92 -2.56
N ASP A 8 -0.60 -12.49 -2.57
CA ASP A 8 0.57 -13.35 -2.76
C ASP A 8 1.06 -13.77 -1.38
N GLY A 9 0.86 -15.03 -1.03
CA GLY A 9 1.24 -15.64 0.24
C GLY A 9 2.38 -16.66 0.09
N PRO A 10 2.82 -17.29 1.20
CA PRO A 10 3.91 -18.26 1.20
C PRO A 10 3.68 -19.49 0.32
N GLU A 11 2.44 -19.90 0.14
CA GLU A 11 2.04 -21.07 -0.65
C GLU A 11 1.60 -20.69 -2.08
N GLY A 12 1.73 -19.41 -2.45
CA GLY A 12 1.34 -18.88 -3.76
C GLY A 12 0.22 -17.86 -3.68
N GLN A 13 -0.49 -17.71 -4.79
CA GLN A 13 -1.59 -16.75 -4.89
C GLN A 13 -2.86 -17.29 -4.25
N GLU A 14 -3.42 -16.51 -3.36
CA GLU A 14 -4.69 -16.78 -2.70
C GLU A 14 -5.72 -15.72 -3.06
N MET A 15 -6.96 -16.15 -3.30
CA MET A 15 -8.08 -15.26 -3.55
C MET A 15 -9.00 -15.22 -2.34
N VAL A 16 -9.12 -14.07 -1.73
CA VAL A 16 -10.01 -13.86 -0.59
C VAL A 16 -11.27 -13.14 -1.06
N THR A 17 -12.43 -13.70 -0.73
CA THR A 17 -13.72 -13.10 -1.04
C THR A 17 -14.34 -12.55 0.24
N ILE A 18 -14.52 -11.24 0.29
CA ILE A 18 -15.19 -10.55 1.40
C ILE A 18 -16.63 -10.25 0.98
N ASN A 19 -17.57 -10.95 1.59
CA ASN A 19 -18.99 -10.86 1.22
C ASN A 19 -19.67 -9.58 1.72
N SER A 20 -19.19 -9.02 2.82
CA SER A 20 -19.68 -7.74 3.35
C SER A 20 -18.51 -6.94 3.91
N SER A 21 -18.52 -5.64 3.64
CA SER A 21 -17.59 -4.70 4.23
C SER A 21 -18.39 -3.59 4.91
N PRO A 22 -18.14 -3.27 6.18
CA PRO A 22 -18.83 -2.19 6.89
C PRO A 22 -18.46 -0.82 6.32
N PHE A 23 -17.31 -0.71 5.67
CA PHE A 23 -16.81 0.53 5.08
C PHE A 23 -16.11 0.25 3.76
N LEU A 24 -16.52 0.97 2.72
CA LEU A 24 -15.93 0.89 1.40
C LEU A 24 -15.64 2.29 0.88
N VAL A 25 -14.40 2.54 0.53
CA VAL A 25 -13.93 3.85 0.07
C VAL A 25 -12.82 3.69 -0.97
N ASN A 26 -12.71 4.66 -1.87
CA ASN A 26 -11.69 4.70 -2.92
C ASN A 26 -10.53 5.65 -2.60
N SER A 27 -10.45 6.16 -1.37
CA SER A 27 -9.38 7.04 -0.90
C SER A 27 -8.55 6.32 0.16
N ALA A 28 -7.23 6.28 -0.05
CA ALA A 28 -6.29 5.70 0.92
C ALA A 28 -6.29 6.46 2.25
N ASP A 29 -6.45 7.79 2.22
CA ASP A 29 -6.48 8.62 3.43
C ASP A 29 -7.75 8.38 4.25
N ALA A 30 -8.90 8.25 3.59
CA ALA A 30 -10.15 7.92 4.27
C ALA A 30 -10.10 6.52 4.88
N MET A 31 -9.50 5.54 4.19
CA MET A 31 -9.28 4.20 4.72
C MET A 31 -8.32 4.24 5.91
N LYS A 32 -7.20 4.96 5.81
CA LYS A 32 -6.25 5.15 6.92
C LYS A 32 -6.95 5.73 8.14
N THR A 33 -7.76 6.78 7.95
CA THR A 33 -8.53 7.41 9.04
C THR A 33 -9.50 6.41 9.69
N ALA A 34 -10.22 5.62 8.90
CA ALA A 34 -11.14 4.61 9.42
C ALA A 34 -10.41 3.55 10.27
N ILE A 35 -9.28 3.03 9.79
CA ILE A 35 -8.48 2.03 10.52
C ILE A 35 -7.93 2.63 11.82
N THR A 36 -7.35 3.83 11.78
CA THR A 36 -6.80 4.49 12.98
C THR A 36 -7.87 4.87 13.99
N SER A 37 -9.12 5.03 13.55
CA SER A 37 -10.28 5.23 14.41
C SER A 37 -10.84 3.91 14.99
N GLY A 38 -10.20 2.77 14.76
CA GLY A 38 -10.59 1.50 15.34
C GLY A 38 -11.69 0.75 14.57
N MET A 39 -11.95 1.09 13.31
CA MET A 39 -12.96 0.39 12.50
C MET A 39 -12.56 -1.03 12.09
N GLY A 40 -11.31 -1.44 12.31
CA GLY A 40 -10.84 -2.79 12.06
C GLY A 40 -9.58 -2.87 11.19
N VAL A 41 -9.57 -3.84 10.27
CA VAL A 41 -8.44 -4.13 9.37
C VAL A 41 -8.78 -3.67 7.96
N GLY A 42 -7.80 -3.14 7.24
CA GLY A 42 -7.96 -2.72 5.85
C GLY A 42 -6.67 -2.86 5.05
N VAL A 43 -6.79 -2.76 3.74
CA VAL A 43 -5.66 -2.77 2.81
C VAL A 43 -5.28 -1.32 2.48
N LEU A 44 -4.02 -0.99 2.66
CA LEU A 44 -3.47 0.34 2.39
C LEU A 44 -2.25 0.24 1.46
N PRO A 45 -2.08 1.18 0.53
CA PRO A 45 -0.81 1.34 -0.16
C PRO A 45 0.31 1.67 0.84
N VAL A 46 1.54 1.22 0.55
CA VAL A 46 2.69 1.42 1.44
C VAL A 46 2.90 2.89 1.79
N TYR A 47 2.80 3.79 0.80
CA TYR A 47 2.98 5.23 1.02
C TYR A 47 1.99 5.83 2.03
N ALA A 48 0.77 5.27 2.13
CA ALA A 48 -0.23 5.75 3.08
C ALA A 48 -0.06 5.12 4.48
N ALA A 49 0.50 3.90 4.55
CA ALA A 49 0.65 3.14 5.78
C ALA A 49 1.96 3.45 6.53
N ILE A 50 3.05 3.78 5.81
CA ILE A 50 4.41 3.79 6.34
C ILE A 50 4.59 4.72 7.57
N GLU A 51 4.00 5.90 7.55
CA GLU A 51 4.03 6.82 8.69
C GLU A 51 3.32 6.25 9.91
N GLY A 52 2.16 5.62 9.71
CA GLY A 52 1.39 5.00 10.79
C GLY A 52 2.10 3.79 11.39
N LEU A 53 2.82 3.02 10.59
CA LEU A 53 3.68 1.93 11.07
C LEU A 53 4.87 2.46 11.87
N ARG A 54 5.49 3.57 11.42
CA ARG A 54 6.62 4.21 12.10
C ARG A 54 6.26 4.75 13.48
N ASN A 55 5.12 5.40 13.60
CA ASN A 55 4.67 6.01 14.86
C ASN A 55 3.81 5.06 15.72
N GLY A 56 3.58 3.82 15.30
CA GLY A 56 2.83 2.80 16.04
C GLY A 56 1.31 2.97 16.04
N THR A 57 0.74 3.89 15.24
CA THR A 57 -0.72 4.04 15.11
C THR A 57 -1.34 2.99 14.21
N LEU A 58 -0.51 2.33 13.39
CA LEU A 58 -0.88 1.19 12.58
C LEU A 58 0.02 0.00 12.91
N VAL A 59 -0.52 -1.19 12.80
CA VAL A 59 0.21 -2.46 12.93
C VAL A 59 -0.04 -3.28 11.68
N ARG A 60 1.02 -3.83 11.09
CA ARG A 60 0.88 -4.74 9.96
C ARG A 60 0.44 -6.11 10.44
N VAL A 61 -0.73 -6.52 10.00
CA VAL A 61 -1.22 -7.89 10.13
C VAL A 61 -0.85 -8.69 8.89
N MET A 62 -0.63 -9.98 9.01
CA MET A 62 -0.29 -10.88 7.91
C MET A 62 1.00 -10.47 7.15
N PRO A 63 2.17 -10.39 7.80
CA PRO A 63 3.40 -9.88 7.17
C PRO A 63 3.88 -10.72 5.99
N ASN A 64 3.51 -12.01 5.94
CA ASN A 64 3.87 -12.93 4.86
C ASN A 64 2.95 -12.82 3.62
N TYR A 65 1.95 -11.94 3.68
CA TYR A 65 1.02 -11.73 2.58
C TYR A 65 1.19 -10.33 1.98
N ARG A 66 1.11 -10.26 0.66
CA ARG A 66 1.13 -9.00 -0.09
C ARG A 66 -0.12 -8.93 -0.96
N SER A 67 -0.75 -7.77 -1.01
CA SER A 67 -1.81 -7.53 -1.99
C SER A 67 -1.21 -7.33 -3.38
N GLN A 68 -2.04 -7.42 -4.40
CA GLN A 68 -1.65 -7.21 -5.79
C GLN A 68 -0.95 -5.84 -5.95
N GLU A 69 0.13 -5.83 -6.72
CA GLU A 69 0.83 -4.59 -7.08
C GLU A 69 -0.08 -3.68 -7.92
N LEU A 70 -0.06 -2.40 -7.59
CA LEU A 70 -0.77 -1.36 -8.32
C LEU A 70 0.22 -0.57 -9.17
N ASN A 71 -0.10 -0.40 -10.45
CA ASN A 71 0.66 0.45 -11.34
C ASN A 71 0.10 1.88 -11.33
N LEU A 72 0.98 2.84 -11.40
CA LEU A 72 0.63 4.26 -11.55
C LEU A 72 0.69 4.65 -13.03
N TYR A 73 -0.40 5.21 -13.54
CA TYR A 73 -0.52 5.61 -14.93
C TYR A 73 -0.77 7.11 -15.05
N ALA A 74 -0.02 7.79 -15.92
CA ALA A 74 -0.36 9.13 -16.36
C ALA A 74 -1.22 9.02 -17.64
N ILE A 75 -2.46 9.46 -17.57
CA ILE A 75 -3.42 9.42 -18.69
C ILE A 75 -3.57 10.82 -19.26
N TYR A 76 -3.36 10.97 -20.58
CA TYR A 76 -3.52 12.24 -21.29
C TYR A 76 -4.11 12.02 -22.70
N PRO A 77 -4.87 12.99 -23.25
CA PRO A 77 -5.71 12.77 -24.43
C PRO A 77 -4.96 12.44 -25.72
N SER A 78 -3.76 12.97 -25.94
CA SER A 78 -2.98 12.77 -27.17
C SER A 78 -1.48 12.95 -26.94
N ARG A 79 -0.68 12.10 -27.58
CA ARG A 79 0.78 12.27 -27.62
C ARG A 79 1.23 13.37 -28.61
N GLN A 80 0.42 13.62 -29.64
CA GLN A 80 0.80 14.45 -30.79
C GLN A 80 0.75 15.97 -30.46
N TYR A 81 -0.06 16.35 -29.47
CA TYR A 81 -0.24 17.74 -29.05
C TYR A 81 -0.04 17.91 -27.54
N LEU A 82 0.94 17.20 -27.00
CA LEU A 82 1.22 17.29 -25.57
C LEU A 82 1.82 18.66 -25.26
N ASP A 83 1.11 19.45 -24.43
CA ASP A 83 1.62 20.70 -23.90
C ASP A 83 2.96 20.46 -23.19
N ALA A 84 3.91 21.37 -23.39
CA ALA A 84 5.22 21.30 -22.76
C ALA A 84 5.14 21.13 -21.23
N LYS A 85 4.14 21.74 -20.59
CA LYS A 85 3.89 21.61 -19.15
C LYS A 85 3.57 20.17 -18.75
N ILE A 86 2.70 19.51 -19.51
CA ILE A 86 2.33 18.11 -19.23
C ILE A 86 3.53 17.21 -19.44
N LYS A 87 4.30 17.43 -20.51
CA LYS A 87 5.52 16.67 -20.79
C LYS A 87 6.52 16.80 -19.64
N THR A 88 6.85 18.02 -19.23
CA THR A 88 7.78 18.30 -18.13
C THR A 88 7.30 17.67 -16.82
N TRP A 89 6.00 17.77 -16.53
CA TRP A 89 5.41 17.18 -15.35
C TRP A 89 5.51 15.65 -15.33
N VAL A 90 5.19 14.99 -16.43
CA VAL A 90 5.30 13.53 -16.55
C VAL A 90 6.76 13.07 -16.45
N GLU A 91 7.70 13.79 -17.06
CA GLU A 91 9.12 13.51 -16.96
C GLU A 91 9.64 13.66 -15.53
N TYR A 92 9.22 14.71 -14.82
CA TYR A 92 9.52 14.91 -13.41
C TYR A 92 9.01 13.75 -12.54
N LEU A 93 7.74 13.37 -12.69
CA LEU A 93 7.15 12.25 -11.95
C LEU A 93 7.86 10.93 -12.26
N ARG A 94 8.21 10.70 -13.52
CA ARG A 94 8.93 9.48 -13.93
C ARG A 94 10.32 9.39 -13.32
N GLY A 95 10.99 10.52 -13.09
CA GLY A 95 12.27 10.57 -12.41
C GLY A 95 12.17 10.43 -10.88
N SER A 96 11.18 11.08 -10.27
CA SER A 96 11.09 11.20 -8.80
C SER A 96 10.34 10.06 -8.12
N LEU A 97 9.24 9.58 -8.72
CA LEU A 97 8.37 8.58 -8.07
C LEU A 97 9.06 7.23 -7.78
N PRO A 98 9.88 6.67 -8.70
CA PRO A 98 10.53 5.38 -8.43
C PRO A 98 11.41 5.40 -7.19
N GLU A 99 12.15 6.47 -6.97
CA GLU A 99 13.03 6.62 -5.80
C GLU A 99 12.23 6.72 -4.50
N ILE A 100 11.15 7.51 -4.50
CA ILE A 100 10.27 7.66 -3.34
C ILE A 100 9.60 6.32 -2.99
N LEU A 101 9.08 5.62 -4.00
CA LEU A 101 8.42 4.34 -3.79
C LEU A 101 9.40 3.26 -3.32
N ALA A 102 10.63 3.25 -3.87
CA ALA A 102 11.68 2.34 -3.43
C ALA A 102 12.10 2.62 -1.97
N ALA A 103 12.20 3.88 -1.56
CA ALA A 103 12.50 4.25 -0.19
C ALA A 103 11.41 3.76 0.79
N HIS A 104 10.14 3.96 0.48
CA HIS A 104 9.03 3.45 1.28
C HIS A 104 9.02 1.92 1.36
N GLN A 105 9.32 1.23 0.26
CA GLN A 105 9.40 -0.22 0.25
C GLN A 105 10.56 -0.75 1.10
N ALA A 106 11.73 -0.10 1.04
CA ALA A 106 12.87 -0.44 1.87
C ALA A 106 12.57 -0.24 3.37
N GLU A 107 11.87 0.84 3.70
CA GLU A 107 11.45 1.11 5.08
C GLU A 107 10.45 0.08 5.60
N LEU A 108 9.48 -0.34 4.76
CA LEU A 108 8.55 -1.40 5.11
C LEU A 108 9.29 -2.72 5.39
N THR A 109 10.27 -3.06 4.54
CA THR A 109 11.10 -4.27 4.73
C THR A 109 11.89 -4.20 6.04
N ALA A 110 12.45 -3.05 6.38
CA ALA A 110 13.16 -2.85 7.66
C ALA A 110 12.22 -2.99 8.86
N TYR A 111 10.98 -2.48 8.76
CA TYR A 111 9.94 -2.64 9.78
C TYR A 111 9.60 -4.13 9.99
N GLU A 112 9.43 -4.90 8.92
CA GLU A 112 9.17 -6.34 8.98
C GLU A 112 10.29 -7.11 9.70
N LEU A 113 11.53 -6.82 9.37
CA LEU A 113 12.70 -7.45 10.00
C LEU A 113 12.76 -7.13 11.49
N SER A 114 12.49 -5.89 11.89
CA SER A 114 12.49 -5.47 13.30
C SER A 114 11.34 -6.09 14.09
N GLY A 115 10.15 -6.19 13.52
CA GLY A 115 8.97 -6.83 14.11
C GLY A 115 9.13 -8.33 14.29
N SER A 116 9.77 -9.01 13.33
CA SER A 116 10.11 -10.43 13.43
C SER A 116 11.05 -10.73 14.60
N LEU A 117 12.03 -9.85 14.85
CA LEU A 117 12.96 -9.98 15.99
C LEU A 117 12.26 -9.75 17.33
N ALA A 118 11.27 -8.86 17.39
CA ALA A 118 10.50 -8.60 18.61
C ALA A 118 9.55 -9.78 18.95
N GLY A 119 8.91 -10.38 17.95
CA GLY A 119 8.06 -11.56 18.10
C GLY A 119 8.83 -12.79 18.56
N ALA A 120 10.05 -13.00 18.08
CA ALA A 120 10.93 -14.09 18.51
C ALA A 120 11.40 -13.96 19.98
N ARG A 121 11.47 -12.74 20.50
CA ARG A 121 11.82 -12.49 21.93
C ARG A 121 10.66 -12.68 22.89
N ALA A 122 9.41 -12.55 22.42
CA ALA A 122 8.22 -12.73 23.26
C ALA A 122 7.78 -14.20 23.36
N ALA A 123 8.34 -15.09 22.54
CA ALA A 123 8.03 -16.54 22.50
C ALA A 123 9.02 -17.41 23.31
N ASN A 124 9.94 -16.80 24.06
CA ASN A 124 10.91 -17.46 24.95
C ASN A 124 10.73 -16.92 26.37
#